data_171f5d387f7047f67b829143c89d7e82
#
_entry.id   171f5d387f7047f67b829143c89d7e82
#
_cell.length_a   1.000
_cell.length_b   1.000
_cell.length_c   1.000
_cell.angle_alpha   90.00
_cell.angle_beta   90.00
_cell.angle_gamma   90.00
#
_symmetry.space_group_name_H-M   'P 1'
#
loop_
_entity.id
_entity.type
_entity.pdbx_description
1 polymer ?
#
loop_
_entity_poly.entity_id
_entity_poly.type
_entity_poly.pdbx_seq_one_letter_code
_entity_poly.pdbx_strand_id
1 'polypeptide(L)' 'MKKINIELTDDQHEKMMNHLQKGTDLNMGNDTFSGYGFNLKCVDGGIASWLEVESNGILNLGDVNWKIE' A
#
# COMPACT_ATOMS: atom_id res chain seq x y z
N MET A 1 -18.27 11.26 9.90
CA MET A 1 -16.84 10.93 9.64
C MET A 1 -16.64 10.68 8.17
N LYS A 2 -15.59 11.24 7.60
CA LYS A 2 -15.24 10.99 6.19
C LYS A 2 -14.34 9.76 6.10
N LYS A 3 -14.48 9.03 5.01
CA LYS A 3 -13.68 7.83 4.74
C LYS A 3 -13.02 7.94 3.38
N ILE A 4 -11.82 7.41 3.25
CA ILE A 4 -11.14 7.27 1.97
C ILE A 4 -11.20 5.80 1.58
N ASN A 5 -11.80 5.52 0.43
CA ASN A 5 -11.86 4.17 -0.12
C ASN A 5 -10.92 4.07 -1.31
N ILE A 6 -10.04 3.10 -1.28
CA ILE A 6 -9.08 2.82 -2.35
C ILE A 6 -9.43 1.47 -2.93
N GLU A 7 -9.63 1.40 -4.24
CA GLU A 7 -9.97 0.16 -4.93
C GLU A 7 -8.71 -0.46 -5.53
N LEU A 8 -8.49 -1.73 -5.23
CA LEU A 8 -7.36 -2.49 -5.75
C LEU A 8 -7.87 -3.61 -6.65
N THR A 9 -7.11 -3.90 -7.71
CA THR A 9 -7.37 -5.12 -8.48
C THR A 9 -6.91 -6.33 -7.66
N ASP A 10 -7.33 -7.52 -8.07
CA ASP A 10 -6.92 -8.75 -7.39
C ASP A 10 -5.40 -8.91 -7.41
N ASP A 11 -4.76 -8.57 -8.53
CA ASP A 11 -3.29 -8.61 -8.65
C ASP A 11 -2.61 -7.65 -7.70
N GLN A 12 -3.11 -6.43 -7.58
CA GLN A 12 -2.57 -5.42 -6.67
C GLN A 12 -2.71 -5.88 -5.22
N HIS A 13 -3.86 -6.43 -4.87
CA HIS A 13 -4.10 -6.95 -3.53
C HIS A 13 -3.14 -8.09 -3.20
N GLU A 14 -2.94 -9.01 -4.13
CA GLU A 14 -2.02 -10.14 -3.94
C GLU A 14 -0.58 -9.66 -3.75
N LYS A 15 -0.13 -8.72 -4.57
CA LYS A 15 1.21 -8.15 -4.44
C LYS A 15 1.39 -7.46 -3.10
N MET A 16 0.39 -6.71 -2.66
CA MET A 16 0.41 -6.03 -1.37
C MET A 16 0.53 -7.03 -0.23
N MET A 17 -0.31 -8.07 -0.24
CA MET A 17 -0.30 -9.07 0.82
C MET A 17 1.03 -9.82 0.87
N ASN A 18 1.59 -10.16 -0.28
CA ASN A 18 2.90 -10.82 -0.36
C ASN A 18 4.01 -9.93 0.21
N HIS A 19 3.98 -8.64 -0.11
CA HIS A 19 4.96 -7.69 0.40
C HIS A 19 4.88 -7.54 1.92
N LEU A 20 3.67 -7.42 2.45
CA LEU A 20 3.45 -7.32 3.89
C LEU A 20 3.86 -8.61 4.61
N GLN A 21 3.60 -9.77 4.01
CA GLN A 21 3.98 -11.05 4.59
C GLN A 21 5.51 -11.19 4.68
N LYS A 22 6.22 -10.79 3.63
CA LYS A 22 7.69 -10.80 3.65
C LYS A 22 8.24 -9.88 4.74
N GLY A 23 7.64 -8.70 4.89
CA GLY A 23 8.04 -7.77 5.95
C GLY A 23 7.83 -8.38 7.33
N THR A 24 6.70 -9.03 7.55
CA THR A 24 6.40 -9.71 8.80
C THR A 24 7.40 -10.82 9.08
N ASP A 25 7.71 -11.64 8.08
CA ASP A 25 8.65 -12.74 8.22
C ASP A 25 10.05 -12.24 8.58
N LEU A 26 10.51 -11.17 7.92
CA LEU A 26 11.80 -10.55 8.21
C LEU A 26 11.84 -9.98 9.62
N ASN A 27 10.79 -9.30 10.04
CA ASN A 27 10.72 -8.71 11.37
C ASN A 27 10.73 -9.79 12.46
N MET A 28 10.01 -10.87 12.25
CA MET A 28 10.00 -12.00 13.20
C MET A 28 11.36 -12.67 13.27
N GLY A 29 12.02 -12.86 12.14
CA GLY A 29 13.34 -13.47 12.07
C GLY A 29 14.43 -12.65 12.75
N ASN A 30 14.29 -11.33 12.76
CA ASN A 30 15.25 -10.41 13.36
C ASN A 30 14.84 -9.93 14.75
N ASP A 31 13.74 -10.44 15.27
CA ASP A 31 13.20 -10.08 16.59
C ASP A 31 12.93 -8.56 16.68
N THR A 32 12.53 -7.97 15.57
CA THR A 32 12.22 -6.54 15.51
C THR A 32 10.75 -6.34 15.20
N PHE A 33 10.23 -5.18 15.63
CA PHE A 33 8.87 -4.78 15.34
C PHE A 33 8.91 -3.51 14.50
N SER A 34 8.38 -3.57 13.30
CA SER A 34 8.16 -2.38 12.49
C SER A 34 6.76 -2.41 11.93
N GLY A 35 6.16 -1.26 11.85
CA GLY A 35 4.86 -1.11 11.22
C GLY A 35 4.98 -1.09 9.70
N TYR A 36 3.85 -0.95 9.06
CA TYR A 36 3.79 -0.71 7.63
C TYR A 36 2.93 0.52 7.38
N GLY A 37 3.12 1.14 6.24
CA GLY A 37 2.39 2.34 5.88
C GLY A 37 1.87 2.28 4.46
N PHE A 38 0.87 3.11 4.19
CA PHE A 38 0.31 3.25 2.86
C PHE A 38 0.42 4.72 2.45
N ASN A 39 0.94 4.96 1.26
CA ASN A 39 1.05 6.30 0.70
C ASN A 39 0.23 6.38 -0.57
N LEU A 40 -0.86 7.16 -0.53
CA LEU A 40 -1.65 7.46 -1.71
C LEU A 40 -1.08 8.72 -2.34
N LYS A 41 -0.56 8.59 -3.54
CA LYS A 41 0.01 9.70 -4.29
C LYS A 41 -0.95 10.10 -5.40
N CYS A 42 -1.13 11.40 -5.58
CA CYS A 42 -2.00 11.94 -6.62
C CYS A 42 -1.26 13.02 -7.40
N VAL A 43 -1.43 13.01 -8.71
CA VAL A 43 -0.92 14.08 -9.57
C VAL A 43 -1.93 15.22 -9.56
N ASP A 44 -1.45 16.45 -9.66
CA ASP A 44 -2.29 17.63 -9.70
C ASP A 44 -3.41 17.49 -10.75
N GLY A 45 -4.63 17.86 -10.36
CA GLY A 45 -5.80 17.73 -11.22
C GLY A 45 -6.44 16.36 -11.21
N GLY A 46 -5.93 15.41 -10.41
CA GLY A 46 -6.53 14.09 -10.28
C GLY A 46 -6.38 13.22 -11.51
N ILE A 47 -5.40 13.50 -12.37
CA ILE A 47 -5.20 12.78 -13.64
C ILE A 47 -4.73 11.35 -13.38
N ALA A 48 -3.91 11.16 -12.35
CA ALA A 48 -3.38 9.85 -11.99
C ALA A 48 -3.23 9.75 -10.48
N SER A 49 -3.45 8.56 -9.97
CA SER A 49 -3.23 8.26 -8.54
C SER A 49 -2.63 6.86 -8.45
N TRP A 50 -1.68 6.69 -7.54
CA TRP A 50 -1.09 5.38 -7.30
C TRP A 50 -0.89 5.16 -5.81
N LEU A 51 -0.81 3.89 -5.42
CA LEU A 51 -0.62 3.51 -4.04
C LEU A 51 0.75 2.87 -3.85
N GLU A 52 1.47 3.33 -2.84
CA GLU A 52 2.72 2.73 -2.40
C GLU A 52 2.53 2.10 -1.04
N VAL A 53 3.07 0.90 -0.87
CA VAL A 53 3.05 0.18 0.41
C VAL A 53 4.47 0.11 0.93
N GLU A 54 4.66 0.56 2.16
CA GLU A 54 5.97 0.62 2.80
C GLU A 54 6.03 -0.39 3.93
N SER A 55 6.89 -1.40 3.77
CA SER A 55 7.15 -2.43 4.77
C SER A 55 8.51 -3.06 4.44
N ASN A 56 9.56 -2.64 5.13
CA ASN A 56 10.95 -3.02 4.83
C ASN A 56 11.34 -2.73 3.37
N GLY A 57 10.82 -1.63 2.84
CA GLY A 57 10.99 -1.21 1.46
C GLY A 57 9.67 -0.73 0.90
N ILE A 58 9.72 -0.08 -0.24
CA ILE A 58 8.55 0.51 -0.88
C ILE A 58 8.14 -0.35 -2.08
N LEU A 59 6.89 -0.77 -2.08
CA LEU A 59 6.26 -1.44 -3.22
C LEU A 59 5.26 -0.49 -3.85
N ASN A 60 5.46 -0.16 -5.12
CA ASN A 60 4.50 0.64 -5.88
C ASN A 60 3.49 -0.31 -6.53
N LEU A 61 2.21 -0.19 -6.14
CA LEU A 61 1.15 -1.03 -6.68
C LEU A 61 0.62 -0.54 -8.03
N GLY A 62 1.04 0.65 -8.47
CA GLY A 62 0.55 1.23 -9.71
C GLY A 62 -0.74 2.01 -9.50
N ASP A 63 -1.41 2.29 -10.61
CA ASP A 63 -2.59 3.15 -10.60
C ASP A 63 -3.73 2.53 -9.80
N VAL A 64 -4.38 3.36 -9.00
CA VAL A 64 -5.54 2.94 -8.20
C VAL A 64 -6.65 3.97 -8.35
N ASN A 65 -7.89 3.55 -8.15
CA ASN A 65 -9.03 4.44 -8.01
C ASN A 65 -9.31 4.66 -6.54
N TRP A 66 -9.69 5.87 -6.20
CA TRP A 66 -10.02 6.20 -4.82
C TRP A 66 -11.14 7.22 -4.76
N LYS A 67 -11.84 7.25 -3.64
CA LYS A 67 -12.90 8.24 -3.40
C LYS A 67 -13.00 8.54 -1.91
N ILE A 68 -13.54 9.70 -1.59
CA ILE A 68 -13.84 10.10 -0.22
C ILE A 68 -15.36 9.97 -0.04
N GLU A 69 -15.74 9.26 0.99
CA GLU A 69 -17.14 9.06 1.34
C GLU A 69 -17.49 9.70 2.68
#